data_8f15d7ea9f3a18297d23e71d0e1dbbaf
#
_entry.id   8f15d7ea9f3a18297d23e71d0e1dbbaf
#
_cell.length_a   1.000
_cell.length_b   1.000
_cell.length_c   1.000
_cell.angle_alpha   90.00
_cell.angle_beta   90.00
_cell.angle_gamma   90.00
#
_symmetry.space_group_name_H-M   'P 1'
#
loop_
_entity.id
_entity.type
_entity.pdbx_description
1 polymer ?
#
loop_
_entity_poly.entity_id
_entity_poly.type
_entity_poly.pdbx_seq_one_letter_code
_entity_poly.pdbx_strand_id
1 'polypeptide(L)'
;MASASLFSIEGKGQRFDSAADLEPFIKPLVETNDVITEIRLGGNTFGVPACERLVSVLRTQKKLHTANLADIFTSRLLDEIPQALSFLLQALRDVETLETIDLSDNAFGLNTQAPLVEFLKAHTPLRHLILNNNGLGPKAGNLIADALRELHTKKEEARAANPKVPVPYLETIVCGRNRLESGSMAAWAKMVKDHGKGLRSIRMTQNGIRQDGIVLLLDGGLQHAPELEVLDLQDNTFTMTGSRVLARVVTGWPNIREISLSDCYLKGKGALRVAKSLAKGENKKIEILRLAYNDITAEGLKEFVEAAKTSLPALKRVELNGNKLNEEDSNLEDLRNLLEERKEKLGKEDEDESAWGLDELDELESEDEDEEEEEEEEEDEDEEEADQEEVEEKAERVVKDAERAENEKVAQEPDSKIDELASKLAATGL
;
A
#
# COMPACT_ATOMS: atom_id res chain seq x y z
N MET A 1 -18.18 -11.28 -21.74
CA MET A 1 -17.53 -11.68 -20.48
C MET A 1 -18.37 -12.77 -19.87
N ALA A 2 -17.78 -13.92 -19.49
CA ALA A 2 -18.53 -14.94 -18.77
C ALA A 2 -18.97 -14.32 -17.43
N SER A 3 -20.25 -14.47 -17.09
CA SER A 3 -20.77 -14.05 -15.77
C SER A 3 -19.94 -14.73 -14.70
N ALA A 4 -19.29 -13.95 -13.81
CA ALA A 4 -18.59 -14.50 -12.67
C ALA A 4 -19.58 -15.35 -11.86
N SER A 5 -19.25 -16.61 -11.59
CA SER A 5 -20.06 -17.44 -10.73
C SER A 5 -19.68 -17.16 -9.29
N LEU A 6 -20.53 -16.42 -8.59
CA LEU A 6 -20.35 -15.98 -7.23
C LEU A 6 -20.97 -16.98 -6.25
N PHE A 7 -20.18 -17.42 -5.28
CA PHE A 7 -20.68 -18.01 -4.04
C PHE A 7 -20.56 -17.01 -2.90
N SER A 8 -21.66 -16.69 -2.21
CA SER A 8 -21.65 -15.73 -1.10
C SER A 8 -22.53 -16.17 0.06
N ILE A 9 -21.94 -16.14 1.24
CA ILE A 9 -22.65 -16.17 2.53
C ILE A 9 -22.33 -14.91 3.35
N GLU A 10 -21.81 -13.88 2.69
CA GLU A 10 -21.39 -12.62 3.28
C GLU A 10 -22.53 -11.96 4.07
N GLY A 11 -22.19 -11.36 5.22
CA GLY A 11 -23.10 -10.56 6.05
C GLY A 11 -24.22 -11.34 6.74
N LYS A 12 -24.14 -12.68 6.79
CA LYS A 12 -25.18 -13.49 7.43
C LYS A 12 -25.08 -13.54 8.96
N GLY A 13 -23.97 -13.04 9.53
CA GLY A 13 -23.74 -13.03 10.97
C GLY A 13 -23.70 -14.42 11.62
N GLN A 14 -23.32 -15.45 10.86
CA GLN A 14 -23.32 -16.83 11.31
C GLN A 14 -22.08 -17.14 12.12
N ARG A 15 -22.25 -18.02 13.12
CA ARG A 15 -21.17 -18.59 13.90
C ARG A 15 -21.00 -20.06 13.52
N PHE A 16 -19.89 -20.40 12.90
CA PHE A 16 -19.54 -21.75 12.48
C PHE A 16 -18.46 -22.34 13.41
N ASP A 17 -18.87 -23.06 14.44
CA ASP A 17 -17.96 -23.70 15.39
C ASP A 17 -17.54 -25.11 14.92
N SER A 18 -18.37 -25.76 14.10
CA SER A 18 -18.13 -27.11 13.60
C SER A 18 -18.38 -27.22 12.09
N ALA A 19 -17.96 -28.33 11.52
CA ALA A 19 -18.28 -28.71 10.15
C ALA A 19 -19.82 -28.83 9.94
N ALA A 20 -20.53 -29.33 10.95
CA ALA A 20 -21.98 -29.50 10.89
C ALA A 20 -22.75 -28.19 10.77
N ASP A 21 -22.27 -27.13 11.43
CA ASP A 21 -22.87 -25.79 11.35
C ASP A 21 -22.73 -25.20 9.95
N LEU A 22 -21.59 -25.51 9.29
CA LEU A 22 -21.24 -24.97 7.99
C LEU A 22 -21.92 -25.72 6.84
N GLU A 23 -22.13 -27.02 6.95
CA GLU A 23 -22.58 -27.92 5.87
C GLU A 23 -23.83 -27.42 5.11
N PRO A 24 -24.89 -26.92 5.78
CA PRO A 24 -26.08 -26.42 5.09
C PRO A 24 -25.78 -25.22 4.16
N PHE A 25 -24.77 -24.43 4.49
CA PHE A 25 -24.43 -23.20 3.77
C PHE A 25 -23.51 -23.43 2.57
N ILE A 26 -22.61 -24.42 2.67
CA ILE A 26 -21.63 -24.71 1.60
C ILE A 26 -22.13 -25.75 0.58
N LYS A 27 -23.31 -26.33 0.77
CA LYS A 27 -23.88 -27.28 -0.18
C LYS A 27 -23.83 -26.84 -1.64
N PRO A 28 -24.21 -25.57 -1.98
CA PRO A 28 -24.08 -25.10 -3.37
C PRO A 28 -22.65 -25.09 -3.88
N LEU A 29 -21.66 -24.77 -3.00
CA LEU A 29 -20.25 -24.75 -3.35
C LEU A 29 -19.72 -26.18 -3.61
N VAL A 30 -20.24 -27.17 -2.88
CA VAL A 30 -19.90 -28.59 -3.08
C VAL A 30 -20.51 -29.15 -4.36
N GLU A 31 -21.75 -28.77 -4.70
CA GLU A 31 -22.50 -29.26 -5.87
C GLU A 31 -22.03 -28.64 -7.19
N THR A 32 -21.44 -27.42 -7.15
CA THR A 32 -21.04 -26.64 -8.33
C THR A 32 -19.55 -26.63 -8.57
N ASN A 33 -18.89 -27.78 -8.41
CA ASN A 33 -17.45 -27.91 -8.63
C ASN A 33 -17.01 -27.27 -9.95
N ASP A 34 -15.90 -26.49 -9.90
CA ASP A 34 -15.24 -25.94 -11.07
C ASP A 34 -16.03 -24.86 -11.87
N VAL A 35 -17.01 -24.23 -11.25
CA VAL A 35 -17.76 -23.12 -11.87
C VAL A 35 -17.53 -21.79 -11.12
N ILE A 36 -17.25 -21.87 -9.82
CA ILE A 36 -17.13 -20.70 -8.95
C ILE A 36 -15.84 -19.94 -9.24
N THR A 37 -15.97 -18.65 -9.52
CA THR A 37 -14.85 -17.75 -9.77
C THR A 37 -14.61 -16.76 -8.62
N GLU A 38 -15.59 -16.59 -7.74
CA GLU A 38 -15.50 -15.70 -6.58
C GLU A 38 -16.22 -16.32 -5.38
N ILE A 39 -15.58 -16.26 -4.21
CA ILE A 39 -16.18 -16.60 -2.92
C ILE A 39 -16.18 -15.38 -2.00
N ARG A 40 -17.28 -15.20 -1.24
CA ARG A 40 -17.40 -14.19 -0.19
C ARG A 40 -17.92 -14.83 1.10
N LEU A 41 -17.09 -14.83 2.13
CA LEU A 41 -17.38 -15.43 3.43
C LEU A 41 -17.50 -14.40 4.56
N GLY A 42 -17.22 -13.13 4.29
CA GLY A 42 -17.12 -12.05 5.25
C GLY A 42 -18.34 -11.81 6.13
N GLY A 43 -18.13 -11.22 7.30
CA GLY A 43 -19.21 -10.93 8.25
C GLY A 43 -19.82 -12.18 8.89
N ASN A 44 -19.05 -13.27 8.97
CA ASN A 44 -19.36 -14.49 9.69
C ASN A 44 -18.15 -14.87 10.56
N THR A 45 -18.28 -15.83 11.47
CA THR A 45 -17.13 -16.25 12.27
C THR A 45 -16.90 -17.75 12.21
N PHE A 46 -15.65 -18.14 11.85
CA PHE A 46 -15.28 -19.53 11.59
C PHE A 46 -14.30 -20.05 12.64
N GLY A 47 -14.67 -21.13 13.32
CA GLY A 47 -13.76 -21.89 14.18
C GLY A 47 -12.88 -22.85 13.38
N VAL A 48 -11.89 -23.42 14.06
CA VAL A 48 -10.90 -24.32 13.45
C VAL A 48 -11.57 -25.49 12.72
N PRO A 49 -12.56 -26.22 13.28
CA PRO A 49 -13.19 -27.36 12.57
C PRO A 49 -14.00 -26.95 11.33
N ALA A 50 -14.59 -25.74 11.32
CA ALA A 50 -15.29 -25.21 10.16
C ALA A 50 -14.31 -24.84 9.05
N CYS A 51 -13.17 -24.23 9.38
CA CYS A 51 -12.10 -23.94 8.43
C CYS A 51 -11.49 -25.22 7.85
N GLU A 52 -11.24 -26.24 8.66
CA GLU A 52 -10.77 -27.55 8.21
C GLU A 52 -11.74 -28.19 7.19
N ARG A 53 -13.05 -28.06 7.41
CA ARG A 53 -14.06 -28.55 6.46
C ARG A 53 -14.02 -27.76 5.15
N LEU A 54 -13.80 -26.44 5.19
CA LEU A 54 -13.66 -25.61 3.99
C LEU A 54 -12.47 -26.02 3.11
N VAL A 55 -11.39 -26.51 3.67
CA VAL A 55 -10.20 -26.95 2.92
C VAL A 55 -10.58 -27.91 1.78
N SER A 56 -11.37 -28.95 2.08
CA SER A 56 -11.75 -29.95 1.10
C SER A 56 -12.59 -29.38 -0.03
N VAL A 57 -13.37 -28.34 0.23
CA VAL A 57 -14.23 -27.69 -0.75
C VAL A 57 -13.44 -26.67 -1.58
N LEU A 58 -12.63 -25.85 -0.95
CA LEU A 58 -11.82 -24.84 -1.64
C LEU A 58 -10.83 -25.44 -2.62
N ARG A 59 -10.22 -26.57 -2.29
CA ARG A 59 -9.31 -27.29 -3.18
C ARG A 59 -9.95 -27.80 -4.47
N THR A 60 -11.27 -27.94 -4.50
CA THR A 60 -11.99 -28.35 -5.71
C THR A 60 -12.34 -27.19 -6.65
N GLN A 61 -12.22 -25.94 -6.17
CA GLN A 61 -12.61 -24.76 -6.94
C GLN A 61 -11.46 -24.29 -7.86
N LYS A 62 -11.23 -24.98 -8.96
CA LYS A 62 -10.08 -24.73 -9.86
C LYS A 62 -10.18 -23.47 -10.71
N LYS A 63 -11.34 -22.78 -10.71
CA LYS A 63 -11.56 -21.51 -11.41
C LYS A 63 -11.71 -20.32 -10.46
N LEU A 64 -11.40 -20.50 -9.20
CA LEU A 64 -11.51 -19.42 -8.22
C LEU A 64 -10.44 -18.36 -8.47
N HIS A 65 -10.85 -17.13 -8.77
CA HIS A 65 -9.99 -15.97 -8.98
C HIS A 65 -9.97 -15.03 -7.79
N THR A 66 -11.08 -14.98 -7.04
CA THR A 66 -11.23 -14.03 -5.93
C THR A 66 -11.73 -14.73 -4.67
N ALA A 67 -11.02 -14.53 -3.56
CA ALA A 67 -11.42 -14.97 -2.23
C ALA A 67 -11.55 -13.77 -1.28
N ASN A 68 -12.79 -13.41 -0.93
CA ASN A 68 -13.06 -12.44 0.12
C ASN A 68 -13.30 -13.17 1.44
N LEU A 69 -12.34 -13.01 2.35
CA LEU A 69 -12.26 -13.58 3.69
C LEU A 69 -12.18 -12.45 4.74
N ALA A 70 -12.72 -11.29 4.43
CA ALA A 70 -12.74 -10.16 5.37
C ALA A 70 -13.69 -10.45 6.54
N ASP A 71 -13.29 -10.07 7.75
CA ASP A 71 -14.10 -10.25 8.97
C ASP A 71 -14.67 -11.69 9.13
N ILE A 72 -13.78 -12.68 9.13
CA ILE A 72 -14.16 -14.09 9.34
C ILE A 72 -13.74 -14.65 10.70
N PHE A 73 -13.12 -13.84 11.55
CA PHE A 73 -12.62 -14.27 12.87
C PHE A 73 -13.12 -13.43 14.04
N THR A 74 -14.09 -12.56 13.84
CA THR A 74 -14.69 -11.77 14.92
C THR A 74 -15.20 -12.67 16.04
N SER A 75 -14.84 -12.34 17.31
CA SER A 75 -15.16 -13.11 18.52
C SER A 75 -14.49 -14.50 18.62
N ARG A 76 -13.42 -14.76 17.86
CA ARG A 76 -12.57 -15.96 18.02
C ARG A 76 -11.44 -15.70 19.01
N LEU A 77 -10.97 -16.78 19.62
CA LEU A 77 -9.80 -16.71 20.50
C LEU A 77 -8.52 -16.51 19.68
N LEU A 78 -7.57 -15.77 20.23
CA LEU A 78 -6.31 -15.45 19.54
C LEU A 78 -5.47 -16.68 19.18
N ASP A 79 -5.60 -17.79 19.89
CA ASP A 79 -4.93 -19.06 19.63
C ASP A 79 -5.61 -19.91 18.56
N GLU A 80 -6.92 -19.70 18.32
CA GLU A 80 -7.66 -20.37 17.24
C GLU A 80 -7.35 -19.80 15.87
N ILE A 81 -7.18 -18.47 15.77
CA ILE A 81 -7.04 -17.75 14.50
C ILE A 81 -5.86 -18.27 13.66
N PRO A 82 -4.63 -18.45 14.19
CA PRO A 82 -3.51 -18.95 13.38
C PRO A 82 -3.77 -20.32 12.78
N GLN A 83 -4.44 -21.22 13.51
CA GLN A 83 -4.76 -22.57 13.04
C GLN A 83 -5.82 -22.52 11.93
N ALA A 84 -6.92 -21.79 12.17
CA ALA A 84 -8.00 -21.63 11.21
C ALA A 84 -7.50 -20.95 9.91
N LEU A 85 -6.72 -19.89 10.02
CA LEU A 85 -6.10 -19.20 8.91
C LEU A 85 -5.14 -20.09 8.13
N SER A 86 -4.34 -20.91 8.84
CA SER A 86 -3.41 -21.84 8.20
C SER A 86 -4.14 -22.85 7.31
N PHE A 87 -5.25 -23.43 7.77
CA PHE A 87 -6.06 -24.32 6.95
C PHE A 87 -6.56 -23.65 5.66
N LEU A 88 -7.15 -22.47 5.78
CA LEU A 88 -7.69 -21.74 4.64
C LEU A 88 -6.60 -21.37 3.64
N LEU A 89 -5.50 -20.76 4.10
CA LEU A 89 -4.42 -20.31 3.22
C LEU A 89 -3.66 -21.45 2.57
N GLN A 90 -3.50 -22.60 3.24
CA GLN A 90 -2.94 -23.80 2.60
C GLN A 90 -3.83 -24.32 1.47
N ALA A 91 -5.16 -24.33 1.65
CA ALA A 91 -6.07 -24.73 0.61
C ALA A 91 -6.04 -23.77 -0.58
N LEU A 92 -6.05 -22.47 -0.32
CA LEU A 92 -6.03 -21.42 -1.34
C LEU A 92 -4.69 -21.34 -2.08
N ARG A 93 -3.58 -21.67 -1.45
CA ARG A 93 -2.27 -21.73 -2.10
C ARG A 93 -2.24 -22.71 -3.27
N ASP A 94 -3.01 -23.80 -3.17
CA ASP A 94 -3.09 -24.83 -4.21
C ASP A 94 -4.05 -24.44 -5.37
N VAL A 95 -4.67 -23.27 -5.32
CA VAL A 95 -5.57 -22.73 -6.35
C VAL A 95 -4.77 -21.82 -7.29
N GLU A 96 -4.29 -22.37 -8.40
CA GLU A 96 -3.41 -21.67 -9.35
C GLU A 96 -4.05 -20.48 -10.07
N THR A 97 -5.37 -20.35 -10.01
CA THR A 97 -6.14 -19.25 -10.63
C THR A 97 -6.45 -18.11 -9.67
N LEU A 98 -6.12 -18.24 -8.37
CA LEU A 98 -6.45 -17.24 -7.36
C LEU A 98 -5.53 -16.03 -7.48
N GLU A 99 -6.08 -14.92 -7.97
CA GLU A 99 -5.35 -13.67 -8.17
C GLU A 99 -5.64 -12.63 -7.08
N THR A 100 -6.80 -12.68 -6.45
CA THR A 100 -7.26 -11.70 -5.47
C THR A 100 -7.60 -12.35 -4.14
N ILE A 101 -7.00 -11.83 -3.06
CA ILE A 101 -7.37 -12.21 -1.70
C ILE A 101 -7.63 -10.98 -0.84
N ASP A 102 -8.79 -10.96 -0.19
CA ASP A 102 -9.13 -9.97 0.84
C ASP A 102 -9.20 -10.66 2.19
N LEU A 103 -8.35 -10.20 3.11
CA LEU A 103 -8.20 -10.69 4.48
C LEU A 103 -8.40 -9.55 5.49
N SER A 104 -9.08 -8.48 5.10
CA SER A 104 -9.32 -7.31 5.96
C SER A 104 -10.08 -7.67 7.23
N ASP A 105 -9.97 -6.82 8.25
CA ASP A 105 -10.79 -6.86 9.48
C ASP A 105 -10.68 -8.17 10.30
N ASN A 106 -9.52 -8.85 10.27
CA ASN A 106 -9.34 -10.13 10.97
C ASN A 106 -8.48 -10.04 12.25
N ALA A 107 -8.04 -8.84 12.62
CA ALA A 107 -7.26 -8.59 13.84
C ALA A 107 -6.03 -9.52 14.01
N PHE A 108 -5.27 -9.73 12.94
CA PHE A 108 -4.17 -10.70 12.92
C PHE A 108 -3.04 -10.37 13.91
N GLY A 109 -2.65 -9.10 14.03
CA GLY A 109 -1.54 -8.70 14.87
C GLY A 109 -0.24 -9.45 14.56
N LEU A 110 0.66 -9.48 15.53
CA LEU A 110 1.94 -10.19 15.40
C LEU A 110 1.79 -11.72 15.55
N ASN A 111 0.80 -12.19 16.31
CA ASN A 111 0.69 -13.61 16.66
C ASN A 111 0.13 -14.49 15.54
N THR A 112 -0.56 -13.92 14.55
CA THR A 112 -1.22 -14.65 13.45
C THR A 112 -0.52 -14.47 12.10
N GLN A 113 0.58 -13.73 12.04
CA GLN A 113 1.24 -13.41 10.76
C GLN A 113 1.90 -14.62 10.08
N ALA A 114 2.30 -15.68 10.82
CA ALA A 114 3.06 -16.77 10.25
C ALA A 114 2.35 -17.52 9.09
N PRO A 115 1.07 -17.92 9.19
CA PRO A 115 0.36 -18.53 8.05
C PRO A 115 0.24 -17.58 6.85
N LEU A 116 0.06 -16.27 7.09
CA LEU A 116 -0.01 -15.26 6.04
C LEU A 116 1.33 -15.13 5.31
N VAL A 117 2.43 -15.02 6.05
CA VAL A 117 3.80 -14.96 5.52
C VAL A 117 4.09 -16.18 4.63
N GLU A 118 3.78 -17.39 5.09
CA GLU A 118 3.99 -18.62 4.31
C GLU A 118 3.14 -18.65 3.02
N PHE A 119 1.91 -18.16 3.06
CA PHE A 119 1.09 -18.03 1.86
C PHE A 119 1.67 -17.01 0.88
N LEU A 120 1.98 -15.81 1.35
CA LEU A 120 2.50 -14.71 0.52
C LEU A 120 3.82 -15.10 -0.17
N LYS A 121 4.74 -15.75 0.53
CA LYS A 121 6.00 -16.22 -0.04
C LYS A 121 5.83 -17.21 -1.20
N ALA A 122 4.71 -17.91 -1.27
CA ALA A 122 4.57 -19.08 -2.15
C ALA A 122 3.56 -18.90 -3.29
N HIS A 123 2.57 -18.00 -3.12
CA HIS A 123 1.43 -17.92 -4.04
C HIS A 123 1.72 -17.00 -5.24
N THR A 124 2.43 -17.52 -6.23
CA THR A 124 2.84 -16.75 -7.43
C THR A 124 1.70 -16.21 -8.30
N PRO A 125 0.46 -16.74 -8.31
CA PRO A 125 -0.65 -16.12 -9.03
C PRO A 125 -1.14 -14.79 -8.44
N LEU A 126 -0.81 -14.46 -7.19
CA LEU A 126 -1.32 -13.29 -6.48
C LEU A 126 -1.09 -11.99 -7.24
N ARG A 127 -2.16 -11.23 -7.45
CA ARG A 127 -2.20 -9.95 -8.16
C ARG A 127 -2.70 -8.81 -7.28
N HIS A 128 -3.72 -9.09 -6.45
CA HIS A 128 -4.36 -8.11 -5.59
C HIS A 128 -4.40 -8.61 -4.15
N LEU A 129 -3.72 -7.90 -3.25
CA LEU A 129 -3.65 -8.18 -1.81
C LEU A 129 -4.37 -7.10 -1.04
N ILE A 130 -5.36 -7.47 -0.23
CA ILE A 130 -6.14 -6.55 0.61
C ILE A 130 -6.05 -7.02 2.05
N LEU A 131 -5.50 -6.16 2.93
CA LEU A 131 -5.15 -6.47 4.33
C LEU A 131 -5.54 -5.35 5.29
N ASN A 132 -6.59 -4.58 4.99
CA ASN A 132 -6.98 -3.47 5.86
C ASN A 132 -7.29 -3.93 7.29
N ASN A 133 -7.03 -3.05 8.26
CA ASN A 133 -7.50 -3.15 9.63
C ASN A 133 -7.20 -4.51 10.31
N ASN A 134 -5.95 -4.93 10.28
CA ASN A 134 -5.50 -6.18 10.92
C ASN A 134 -4.61 -5.97 12.15
N GLY A 135 -4.29 -4.72 12.50
CA GLY A 135 -3.48 -4.41 13.66
C GLY A 135 -2.07 -5.02 13.64
N LEU A 136 -1.46 -5.09 12.46
CA LEU A 136 -0.19 -5.78 12.22
C LEU A 136 0.97 -5.21 13.03
N GLY A 137 1.05 -3.89 13.17
CA GLY A 137 2.18 -3.20 13.75
C GLY A 137 3.46 -3.31 12.91
N PRO A 138 4.52 -2.58 13.27
CA PRO A 138 5.73 -2.52 12.46
C PRO A 138 6.45 -3.88 12.34
N LYS A 139 6.42 -4.71 13.37
CA LYS A 139 7.10 -6.03 13.32
C LYS A 139 6.46 -6.99 12.34
N ALA A 140 5.13 -7.15 12.36
CA ALA A 140 4.45 -7.99 11.37
C ALA A 140 4.50 -7.34 9.99
N GLY A 141 4.43 -6.01 9.90
CA GLY A 141 4.60 -5.25 8.67
C GLY A 141 5.90 -5.57 7.95
N ASN A 142 7.03 -5.61 8.67
CA ASN A 142 8.32 -6.03 8.13
C ASN A 142 8.28 -7.45 7.57
N LEU A 143 7.74 -8.41 8.32
CA LEU A 143 7.65 -9.81 7.89
C LEU A 143 6.80 -9.99 6.63
N ILE A 144 5.71 -9.22 6.52
CA ILE A 144 4.84 -9.23 5.33
C ILE A 144 5.56 -8.62 4.14
N ALA A 145 6.21 -7.47 4.31
CA ALA A 145 6.99 -6.84 3.25
C ALA A 145 8.10 -7.76 2.73
N ASP A 146 8.85 -8.42 3.63
CA ASP A 146 9.88 -9.39 3.27
C ASP A 146 9.29 -10.61 2.55
N ALA A 147 8.12 -11.12 2.99
CA ALA A 147 7.43 -12.21 2.30
C ALA A 147 7.02 -11.83 0.87
N LEU A 148 6.56 -10.61 0.64
CA LEU A 148 6.24 -10.10 -0.69
C LEU A 148 7.50 -9.94 -1.56
N ARG A 149 8.65 -9.60 -0.98
CA ARG A 149 9.93 -9.59 -1.70
C ARG A 149 10.35 -10.99 -2.14
N GLU A 150 10.18 -11.99 -1.28
CA GLU A 150 10.38 -13.39 -1.68
C GLU A 150 9.40 -13.83 -2.79
N LEU A 151 8.13 -13.36 -2.71
CA LEU A 151 7.15 -13.57 -3.78
C LEU A 151 7.64 -12.99 -5.11
N HIS A 152 8.17 -11.76 -5.11
CA HIS A 152 8.73 -11.16 -6.31
C HIS A 152 9.80 -12.06 -6.94
N THR A 153 10.76 -12.52 -6.14
CA THR A 153 11.81 -13.42 -6.62
C THR A 153 11.23 -14.68 -7.27
N LYS A 154 10.25 -15.32 -6.62
CA LYS A 154 9.58 -16.53 -7.18
C LYS A 154 8.78 -16.24 -8.44
N LYS A 155 8.13 -15.07 -8.53
CA LYS A 155 7.44 -14.67 -9.76
C LYS A 155 8.44 -14.48 -10.92
N GLU A 156 9.59 -13.88 -10.69
CA GLU A 156 10.63 -13.71 -11.71
C GLU A 156 11.23 -15.07 -12.13
N GLU A 157 11.50 -15.95 -11.18
CA GLU A 157 11.94 -17.31 -11.44
C GLU A 157 10.92 -18.10 -12.30
N ALA A 158 9.63 -18.00 -11.95
CA ALA A 158 8.55 -18.66 -12.70
C ALA A 158 8.42 -18.11 -14.14
N ARG A 159 8.53 -16.78 -14.33
CA ARG A 159 8.56 -16.15 -15.66
C ARG A 159 9.75 -16.62 -16.49
N ALA A 160 10.92 -16.70 -15.86
CA ALA A 160 12.14 -17.16 -16.52
C ALA A 160 12.08 -18.66 -16.91
N ALA A 161 11.54 -19.49 -16.01
CA ALA A 161 11.42 -20.94 -16.22
C ALA A 161 10.42 -21.29 -17.34
N ASN A 162 9.31 -20.56 -17.45
CA ASN A 162 8.31 -20.82 -18.49
C ASN A 162 7.72 -19.52 -19.06
N PRO A 163 8.39 -18.88 -20.04
CA PRO A 163 7.91 -17.63 -20.62
C PRO A 163 6.56 -17.71 -21.35
N LYS A 164 6.03 -18.91 -21.58
CA LYS A 164 4.73 -19.11 -22.23
C LYS A 164 3.56 -19.10 -21.25
N VAL A 165 3.82 -19.26 -19.96
CA VAL A 165 2.80 -19.21 -18.91
C VAL A 165 2.84 -17.81 -18.28
N PRO A 166 1.77 -17.02 -18.40
CA PRO A 166 1.74 -15.70 -17.81
C PRO A 166 1.74 -15.80 -16.28
N VAL A 167 2.72 -15.19 -15.63
CA VAL A 167 2.73 -14.99 -14.18
C VAL A 167 2.40 -13.52 -13.92
N PRO A 168 1.27 -13.18 -13.27
CA PRO A 168 0.87 -11.80 -13.09
C PRO A 168 1.86 -11.04 -12.17
N TYR A 169 1.96 -9.72 -12.36
CA TYR A 169 2.59 -8.87 -11.38
C TYR A 169 1.72 -8.75 -10.11
N LEU A 170 2.32 -8.34 -9.00
CA LEU A 170 1.55 -7.82 -7.88
C LEU A 170 1.18 -6.37 -8.24
N GLU A 171 -0.10 -6.13 -8.49
CA GLU A 171 -0.59 -4.87 -9.02
C GLU A 171 -1.22 -3.98 -7.95
N THR A 172 -1.85 -4.60 -6.94
CA THR A 172 -2.57 -3.85 -5.90
C THR A 172 -2.17 -4.31 -4.51
N ILE A 173 -1.87 -3.35 -3.67
CA ILE A 173 -1.67 -3.53 -2.23
C ILE A 173 -2.58 -2.55 -1.50
N VAL A 174 -3.46 -3.07 -0.66
CA VAL A 174 -4.30 -2.28 0.25
C VAL A 174 -4.01 -2.75 1.67
N CYS A 175 -3.36 -1.91 2.47
CA CYS A 175 -2.89 -2.25 3.81
C CYS A 175 -3.05 -1.06 4.78
N GLY A 176 -4.23 -0.43 4.77
CA GLY A 176 -4.57 0.66 5.66
C GLY A 176 -4.91 0.19 7.07
N ARG A 177 -4.89 1.11 8.06
CA ARG A 177 -5.30 0.90 9.45
C ARG A 177 -4.60 -0.26 10.14
N ASN A 178 -3.30 -0.41 9.89
CA ASN A 178 -2.48 -1.51 10.40
C ASN A 178 -1.43 -1.10 11.42
N ARG A 179 -1.29 0.20 11.72
CA ARG A 179 -0.24 0.71 12.61
C ARG A 179 1.16 0.28 12.14
N LEU A 180 1.41 0.38 10.83
CA LEU A 180 2.70 -0.02 10.25
C LEU A 180 3.84 0.87 10.71
N GLU A 181 3.54 2.14 11.02
CA GLU A 181 4.45 3.15 11.53
C GLU A 181 5.74 3.29 10.68
N SER A 182 6.56 4.28 10.95
CA SER A 182 7.85 4.46 10.24
C SER A 182 8.78 3.25 10.37
N GLY A 183 8.67 2.49 11.48
CA GLY A 183 9.54 1.35 11.78
C GLY A 183 9.46 0.17 10.79
N SER A 184 8.47 0.13 9.91
CA SER A 184 8.39 -0.89 8.86
C SER A 184 8.66 -0.34 7.44
N MET A 185 8.77 0.97 7.27
CA MET A 185 8.83 1.58 5.94
C MET A 185 10.09 1.25 5.14
N ALA A 186 11.20 0.98 5.78
CA ALA A 186 12.40 0.51 5.08
C ALA A 186 12.19 -0.85 4.37
N ALA A 187 11.44 -1.77 4.98
CA ALA A 187 11.10 -3.05 4.34
C ALA A 187 10.06 -2.87 3.24
N TRP A 188 9.03 -2.03 3.48
CA TRP A 188 8.01 -1.71 2.49
C TRP A 188 8.59 -0.99 1.27
N ALA A 189 9.50 -0.05 1.45
CA ALA A 189 10.18 0.64 0.36
C ALA A 189 10.95 -0.35 -0.56
N LYS A 190 11.69 -1.28 0.04
CA LYS A 190 12.39 -2.34 -0.72
C LYS A 190 11.40 -3.23 -1.49
N MET A 191 10.29 -3.61 -0.85
CA MET A 191 9.24 -4.40 -1.48
C MET A 191 8.61 -3.65 -2.67
N VAL A 192 8.26 -2.37 -2.48
CA VAL A 192 7.72 -1.52 -3.56
C VAL A 192 8.72 -1.39 -4.71
N LYS A 193 10.00 -1.17 -4.42
CA LYS A 193 11.06 -1.12 -5.44
C LYS A 193 11.14 -2.40 -6.24
N ASP A 194 11.11 -3.58 -5.58
CA ASP A 194 11.19 -4.88 -6.25
C ASP A 194 9.98 -5.09 -7.19
N HIS A 195 8.75 -4.76 -6.73
CA HIS A 195 7.51 -4.90 -7.50
C HIS A 195 7.20 -3.73 -8.45
N GLY A 196 7.97 -2.64 -8.43
CA GLY A 196 7.64 -1.35 -9.04
C GLY A 196 7.23 -1.42 -10.52
N LYS A 197 7.78 -2.36 -11.30
CA LYS A 197 7.40 -2.55 -12.72
C LYS A 197 5.95 -2.97 -12.94
N GLY A 198 5.29 -3.53 -11.92
CA GLY A 198 3.93 -4.03 -12.03
C GLY A 198 2.96 -3.39 -11.06
N LEU A 199 3.45 -2.66 -10.05
CA LEU A 199 2.62 -2.05 -9.02
C LEU A 199 1.83 -0.88 -9.61
N ARG A 200 0.49 -0.98 -9.51
CA ARG A 200 -0.45 0.02 -10.03
C ARG A 200 -1.19 0.75 -8.92
N SER A 201 -1.43 0.10 -7.80
CA SER A 201 -2.19 0.69 -6.70
C SER A 201 -1.57 0.35 -5.35
N ILE A 202 -1.30 1.37 -4.55
CA ILE A 202 -0.92 1.23 -3.17
C ILE A 202 -1.79 2.14 -2.29
N ARG A 203 -2.44 1.54 -1.29
CA ARG A 203 -3.27 2.23 -0.30
C ARG A 203 -2.82 1.83 1.09
N MET A 204 -2.28 2.80 1.84
CA MET A 204 -1.74 2.61 3.19
C MET A 204 -2.28 3.68 4.15
N THR A 205 -3.57 3.94 4.05
CA THR A 205 -4.29 4.95 4.84
C THR A 205 -4.18 4.67 6.33
N GLN A 206 -4.03 5.70 7.16
CA GLN A 206 -4.13 5.62 8.63
C GLN A 206 -3.21 4.56 9.26
N ASN A 207 -1.92 4.63 8.92
CA ASN A 207 -0.93 3.71 9.44
C ASN A 207 0.01 4.30 10.49
N GLY A 208 -0.12 5.59 10.81
CA GLY A 208 0.76 6.30 11.74
C GLY A 208 2.20 6.41 11.21
N ILE A 209 2.35 6.50 9.88
CA ILE A 209 3.65 6.70 9.24
C ILE A 209 4.00 8.17 9.38
N ARG A 210 5.12 8.47 9.98
CA ARG A 210 5.65 9.83 10.12
C ARG A 210 6.55 10.20 8.94
N GLN A 211 6.97 11.45 8.89
CA GLN A 211 7.76 12.04 7.80
C GLN A 211 8.97 11.20 7.36
N ASP A 212 9.74 10.66 8.30
CA ASP A 212 10.89 9.79 8.02
C ASP A 212 10.48 8.51 7.28
N GLY A 213 9.38 7.89 7.70
CA GLY A 213 8.82 6.73 7.03
C GLY A 213 8.23 7.06 5.65
N ILE A 214 7.59 8.22 5.50
CA ILE A 214 7.09 8.72 4.21
C ILE A 214 8.26 8.93 3.23
N VAL A 215 9.34 9.57 3.68
CA VAL A 215 10.56 9.75 2.86
C VAL A 215 11.10 8.41 2.38
N LEU A 216 11.27 7.43 3.28
CA LEU A 216 11.72 6.09 2.93
C LEU A 216 10.80 5.42 1.89
N LEU A 217 9.48 5.51 2.07
CA LEU A 217 8.52 4.90 1.16
C LEU A 217 8.53 5.54 -0.22
N LEU A 218 8.57 6.88 -0.28
CA LEU A 218 8.59 7.64 -1.52
C LEU A 218 9.92 7.45 -2.26
N ASP A 219 11.03 7.77 -1.61
CA ASP A 219 12.36 7.81 -2.23
C ASP A 219 12.99 6.42 -2.38
N GLY A 220 12.86 5.57 -1.37
CA GLY A 220 13.38 4.21 -1.44
C GLY A 220 12.54 3.24 -2.28
N GLY A 221 11.25 3.53 -2.46
CA GLY A 221 10.29 2.63 -3.07
C GLY A 221 9.54 3.20 -4.27
N LEU A 222 8.62 4.12 -4.03
CA LEU A 222 7.61 4.56 -5.00
C LEU A 222 8.20 5.31 -6.20
N GLN A 223 9.35 5.97 -6.09
CA GLN A 223 10.05 6.53 -7.26
C GLN A 223 10.39 5.47 -8.32
N HIS A 224 10.41 4.20 -7.95
CA HIS A 224 10.70 3.07 -8.85
C HIS A 224 9.43 2.39 -9.40
N ALA A 225 8.25 2.98 -9.20
CA ALA A 225 6.96 2.44 -9.63
C ALA A 225 6.31 3.30 -10.75
N PRO A 226 6.84 3.30 -11.98
CA PRO A 226 6.36 4.17 -13.07
C PRO A 226 4.95 3.80 -13.55
N GLU A 227 4.46 2.60 -13.24
CA GLU A 227 3.12 2.13 -13.60
C GLU A 227 2.06 2.47 -12.55
N LEU A 228 2.42 3.26 -11.52
CA LEU A 228 1.50 3.63 -10.45
C LEU A 228 0.31 4.44 -10.99
N GLU A 229 -0.89 3.96 -10.69
CA GLU A 229 -2.17 4.56 -11.07
C GLU A 229 -2.90 5.16 -9.85
N VAL A 230 -2.70 4.59 -8.66
CA VAL A 230 -3.37 5.01 -7.42
C VAL A 230 -2.38 5.07 -6.28
N LEU A 231 -2.26 6.24 -5.66
CA LEU A 231 -1.55 6.46 -4.40
C LEU A 231 -2.53 6.96 -3.35
N ASP A 232 -2.69 6.22 -2.26
CA ASP A 232 -3.53 6.63 -1.13
C ASP A 232 -2.75 6.44 0.18
N LEU A 233 -2.32 7.58 0.74
CA LEU A 233 -1.57 7.66 2.00
C LEU A 233 -2.26 8.57 3.02
N GLN A 234 -3.58 8.77 2.89
CA GLN A 234 -4.37 9.60 3.79
C GLN A 234 -4.13 9.25 5.26
N ASP A 235 -4.25 10.24 6.14
CA ASP A 235 -4.08 10.09 7.59
C ASP A 235 -2.72 9.46 7.96
N ASN A 236 -1.65 10.07 7.40
CA ASN A 236 -0.25 9.84 7.76
C ASN A 236 0.47 11.21 7.76
N THR A 237 1.63 11.30 8.38
CA THR A 237 2.30 12.59 8.58
C THR A 237 3.40 12.81 7.54
N PHE A 238 3.19 13.73 6.61
CA PHE A 238 4.19 14.12 5.59
C PHE A 238 5.11 15.22 6.08
N THR A 239 4.55 16.27 6.67
CA THR A 239 5.20 17.55 6.94
C THR A 239 5.85 18.17 5.68
N MET A 240 6.61 19.24 5.83
CA MET A 240 7.37 19.86 4.76
C MET A 240 8.36 18.86 4.11
N THR A 241 9.00 18.01 4.91
CA THR A 241 10.01 17.04 4.47
C THR A 241 9.42 16.01 3.51
N GLY A 242 8.30 15.36 3.89
CA GLY A 242 7.61 14.41 3.02
C GLY A 242 7.04 15.07 1.77
N SER A 243 6.49 16.29 1.89
CA SER A 243 5.93 17.06 0.77
C SER A 243 7.00 17.41 -0.26
N ARG A 244 8.21 17.75 0.15
CA ARG A 244 9.36 18.01 -0.73
C ARG A 244 9.75 16.76 -1.52
N VAL A 245 9.83 15.62 -0.85
CA VAL A 245 10.14 14.35 -1.54
C VAL A 245 9.02 13.97 -2.50
N LEU A 246 7.76 14.12 -2.11
CA LEU A 246 6.61 13.88 -2.99
C LEU A 246 6.70 14.76 -4.24
N ALA A 247 6.94 16.06 -4.10
CA ALA A 247 7.09 17.00 -5.20
C ALA A 247 8.19 16.59 -6.20
N ARG A 248 9.25 15.94 -5.71
CA ARG A 248 10.34 15.42 -6.54
C ARG A 248 9.93 14.16 -7.30
N VAL A 249 9.25 13.21 -6.64
CA VAL A 249 9.00 11.88 -7.21
C VAL A 249 7.71 11.80 -8.03
N VAL A 250 6.73 12.67 -7.77
CA VAL A 250 5.41 12.63 -8.42
C VAL A 250 5.50 12.70 -9.95
N THR A 251 6.44 13.45 -10.49
CA THR A 251 6.67 13.55 -11.94
C THR A 251 7.13 12.24 -12.58
N GLY A 252 7.59 11.27 -11.81
CA GLY A 252 7.96 9.93 -12.26
C GLY A 252 6.77 8.97 -12.43
N TRP A 253 5.53 9.41 -12.19
CA TRP A 253 4.32 8.59 -12.31
C TRP A 253 3.39 9.03 -13.46
N PRO A 254 3.75 8.75 -14.72
CA PRO A 254 2.97 9.21 -15.88
C PRO A 254 1.59 8.55 -15.99
N ASN A 255 1.36 7.47 -15.24
CA ASN A 255 0.10 6.73 -15.24
C ASN A 255 -0.80 7.05 -14.06
N ILE A 256 -0.36 7.91 -13.14
CA ILE A 256 -1.13 8.23 -11.93
C ILE A 256 -2.48 8.86 -12.28
N ARG A 257 -3.54 8.35 -11.66
CA ARG A 257 -4.94 8.78 -11.83
C ARG A 257 -5.55 9.32 -10.54
N GLU A 258 -5.10 8.79 -9.41
CA GLU A 258 -5.60 9.18 -8.10
C GLU A 258 -4.44 9.42 -7.14
N ILE A 259 -4.42 10.60 -6.51
CA ILE A 259 -3.56 10.94 -5.39
C ILE A 259 -4.45 11.34 -4.24
N SER A 260 -4.41 10.59 -3.14
CA SER A 260 -5.20 10.80 -1.93
C SER A 260 -4.26 11.01 -0.74
N LEU A 261 -4.23 12.25 -0.26
CA LEU A 261 -3.36 12.74 0.81
C LEU A 261 -4.13 13.61 1.81
N SER A 262 -5.43 13.36 1.98
CA SER A 262 -6.19 14.09 3.00
C SER A 262 -5.63 13.80 4.39
N ASP A 263 -5.61 14.81 5.27
CA ASP A 263 -5.09 14.73 6.64
C ASP A 263 -3.64 14.22 6.69
N CYS A 264 -2.77 14.89 5.91
CA CYS A 264 -1.36 14.50 5.80
C CYS A 264 -0.36 15.54 6.28
N TYR A 265 -0.83 16.68 6.79
CA TYR A 265 0.05 17.78 7.22
C TYR A 265 1.03 18.22 6.14
N LEU A 266 0.54 18.45 4.90
CA LEU A 266 1.40 18.89 3.80
C LEU A 266 2.00 20.26 4.05
N LYS A 267 1.33 21.10 4.84
CA LYS A 267 1.64 22.51 5.13
C LYS A 267 1.58 23.41 3.88
N GLY A 268 1.42 24.71 4.07
CA GLY A 268 1.24 25.68 2.97
C GLY A 268 2.36 25.61 1.92
N LYS A 269 3.62 25.73 2.35
CA LYS A 269 4.79 25.68 1.44
C LYS A 269 4.99 24.28 0.81
N GLY A 270 4.68 23.21 1.54
CA GLY A 270 4.77 21.85 1.03
C GLY A 270 3.75 21.58 -0.07
N ALA A 271 2.50 21.96 0.16
CA ALA A 271 1.41 21.86 -0.81
C ALA A 271 1.71 22.68 -2.08
N LEU A 272 2.24 23.90 -1.93
CA LEU A 272 2.70 24.73 -3.02
C LEU A 272 3.78 24.06 -3.88
N ARG A 273 4.76 23.40 -3.25
CA ARG A 273 5.81 22.65 -3.96
C ARG A 273 5.23 21.49 -4.78
N VAL A 274 4.27 20.76 -4.20
CA VAL A 274 3.57 19.67 -4.90
C VAL A 274 2.78 20.21 -6.09
N ALA A 275 2.02 21.30 -5.92
CA ALA A 275 1.28 21.96 -6.99
C ALA A 275 2.19 22.37 -8.16
N LYS A 276 3.32 23.05 -7.86
CA LYS A 276 4.34 23.41 -8.85
C LYS A 276 4.93 22.22 -9.60
N SER A 277 5.03 21.06 -8.95
CA SER A 277 5.50 19.85 -9.62
C SER A 277 4.44 19.25 -10.54
N LEU A 278 3.18 19.26 -10.17
CA LEU A 278 2.06 18.85 -11.02
C LEU A 278 1.91 19.80 -12.23
N ALA A 279 2.18 21.08 -12.07
CA ALA A 279 2.16 22.07 -13.14
C ALA A 279 3.20 21.79 -14.26
N LYS A 280 4.22 20.95 -14.01
CA LYS A 280 5.18 20.51 -15.06
C LYS A 280 4.53 19.65 -16.16
N GLY A 281 3.32 19.13 -15.94
CA GLY A 281 2.52 18.45 -16.95
C GLY A 281 2.93 17.01 -17.25
N GLU A 282 3.64 16.35 -16.34
CA GLU A 282 4.01 14.93 -16.50
C GLU A 282 2.86 13.98 -16.10
N ASN A 283 1.90 14.45 -15.29
CA ASN A 283 0.84 13.66 -14.68
C ASN A 283 -0.54 13.85 -15.34
N LYS A 284 -0.59 13.79 -16.67
CA LYS A 284 -1.80 14.15 -17.46
C LYS A 284 -3.02 13.27 -17.25
N LYS A 285 -2.85 12.12 -16.58
CA LYS A 285 -3.91 11.16 -16.32
C LYS A 285 -4.57 11.34 -14.95
N ILE A 286 -4.13 12.29 -14.13
CA ILE A 286 -4.75 12.56 -12.83
C ILE A 286 -6.22 12.91 -13.03
N GLU A 287 -7.09 12.11 -12.42
CA GLU A 287 -8.53 12.28 -12.39
C GLU A 287 -9.01 12.80 -11.02
N ILE A 288 -8.33 12.41 -9.95
CA ILE A 288 -8.76 12.66 -8.57
C ILE A 288 -7.59 13.16 -7.74
N LEU A 289 -7.78 14.29 -7.05
CA LEU A 289 -6.89 14.81 -6.02
C LEU A 289 -7.69 14.97 -4.72
N ARG A 290 -7.33 14.23 -3.66
CA ARG A 290 -7.88 14.40 -2.30
C ARG A 290 -6.82 15.02 -1.42
N LEU A 291 -7.05 16.28 -1.02
CA LEU A 291 -6.10 17.13 -0.32
C LEU A 291 -6.76 17.86 0.88
N ALA A 292 -7.87 17.35 1.37
CA ALA A 292 -8.57 17.92 2.51
C ALA A 292 -7.67 17.88 3.78
N TYR A 293 -7.82 18.85 4.67
CA TYR A 293 -7.11 18.92 5.98
C TYR A 293 -5.57 18.90 5.84
N ASN A 294 -5.00 19.85 5.09
CA ASN A 294 -3.55 19.90 4.83
C ASN A 294 -2.89 21.26 5.01
N ASP A 295 -3.57 22.21 5.64
CA ASP A 295 -3.11 23.57 5.83
C ASP A 295 -2.73 24.27 4.49
N ILE A 296 -3.44 23.95 3.40
CA ILE A 296 -3.22 24.58 2.09
C ILE A 296 -3.70 26.03 2.16
N THR A 297 -2.82 26.96 1.80
CA THR A 297 -3.10 28.41 1.76
C THR A 297 -3.58 28.86 0.38
N ALA A 298 -4.02 30.12 0.26
CA ALA A 298 -4.44 30.73 -1.01
C ALA A 298 -3.35 30.67 -2.09
N GLU A 299 -2.06 30.75 -1.74
CA GLU A 299 -0.96 30.61 -2.68
C GLU A 299 -0.89 29.18 -3.25
N GLY A 300 -1.00 28.17 -2.40
CA GLY A 300 -1.05 26.77 -2.80
C GLY A 300 -2.26 26.46 -3.69
N LEU A 301 -3.45 26.93 -3.30
CA LEU A 301 -4.68 26.80 -4.09
C LEU A 301 -4.51 27.38 -5.50
N LYS A 302 -4.01 28.62 -5.61
CA LYS A 302 -3.78 29.29 -6.91
C LYS A 302 -2.92 28.44 -7.84
N GLU A 303 -1.85 27.84 -7.33
CA GLU A 303 -0.95 27.00 -8.14
C GLU A 303 -1.61 25.67 -8.52
N PHE A 304 -2.40 25.04 -7.62
CA PHE A 304 -3.21 23.86 -7.97
C PHE A 304 -4.23 24.17 -9.07
N VAL A 305 -4.90 25.32 -9.01
CA VAL A 305 -5.88 25.75 -10.04
C VAL A 305 -5.18 26.00 -11.37
N GLU A 306 -4.02 26.64 -11.36
CA GLU A 306 -3.24 26.81 -12.59
C GLU A 306 -2.78 25.48 -13.18
N ALA A 307 -2.30 24.56 -12.36
CA ALA A 307 -1.97 23.19 -12.78
C ALA A 307 -3.21 22.47 -13.34
N ALA A 308 -4.37 22.59 -12.69
CA ALA A 308 -5.63 22.03 -13.18
C ALA A 308 -6.02 22.55 -14.57
N LYS A 309 -5.85 23.85 -14.81
CA LYS A 309 -6.18 24.50 -16.10
C LYS A 309 -5.24 24.09 -17.21
N THR A 310 -3.93 23.97 -16.95
CA THR A 310 -2.90 23.87 -17.97
C THR A 310 -2.30 22.47 -18.14
N SER A 311 -2.20 21.71 -17.07
CA SER A 311 -1.34 20.51 -16.98
C SER A 311 -2.08 19.23 -16.64
N LEU A 312 -3.27 19.31 -16.04
CA LEU A 312 -4.04 18.14 -15.59
C LEU A 312 -5.38 18.00 -16.35
N PRO A 313 -5.35 17.67 -17.65
CA PRO A 313 -6.55 17.68 -18.51
C PRO A 313 -7.62 16.64 -18.10
N ALA A 314 -7.25 15.58 -17.40
CA ALA A 314 -8.18 14.53 -16.97
C ALA A 314 -8.77 14.76 -15.57
N LEU A 315 -8.34 15.82 -14.85
CA LEU A 315 -8.79 16.09 -13.48
C LEU A 315 -10.30 16.35 -13.44
N LYS A 316 -11.02 15.60 -12.64
CA LYS A 316 -12.49 15.62 -12.54
C LYS A 316 -13.01 15.77 -11.10
N ARG A 317 -12.21 15.39 -10.08
CA ARG A 317 -12.58 15.50 -8.67
C ARG A 317 -11.44 16.11 -7.88
N VAL A 318 -11.74 17.10 -7.05
CA VAL A 318 -10.80 17.68 -6.07
C VAL A 318 -11.50 17.78 -4.72
N GLU A 319 -10.79 17.45 -3.64
CA GLU A 319 -11.25 17.59 -2.25
C GLU A 319 -10.28 18.51 -1.51
N LEU A 320 -10.82 19.64 -0.98
CA LEU A 320 -10.05 20.71 -0.33
C LEU A 320 -10.64 21.16 1.01
N ASN A 321 -11.70 20.51 1.51
CA ASN A 321 -12.29 20.89 2.78
C ASN A 321 -11.26 20.87 3.93
N GLY A 322 -11.44 21.67 4.97
CA GLY A 322 -10.55 21.73 6.13
C GLY A 322 -9.15 22.30 5.84
N ASN A 323 -9.01 23.12 4.81
CA ASN A 323 -7.77 23.85 4.52
C ASN A 323 -7.88 25.33 4.90
N LYS A 324 -6.76 26.04 4.99
CA LYS A 324 -6.68 27.48 5.30
C LYS A 324 -7.02 28.31 4.06
N LEU A 325 -8.30 28.33 3.71
CA LEU A 325 -8.82 28.97 2.51
C LEU A 325 -10.03 29.84 2.82
N ASN A 326 -10.19 30.93 2.10
CA ASN A 326 -11.39 31.76 2.16
C ASN A 326 -12.43 31.22 1.15
N GLU A 327 -13.66 30.96 1.60
CA GLU A 327 -14.76 30.52 0.73
C GLU A 327 -15.03 31.44 -0.47
N GLU A 328 -14.74 32.76 -0.30
CA GLU A 328 -14.91 33.77 -1.35
C GLU A 328 -13.70 33.86 -2.30
N ASP A 329 -12.67 33.00 -2.16
CA ASP A 329 -11.50 33.03 -3.04
C ASP A 329 -11.91 32.70 -4.48
N SER A 330 -11.58 33.60 -5.39
CA SER A 330 -11.88 33.47 -6.82
C SER A 330 -11.26 32.24 -7.47
N ASN A 331 -10.17 31.70 -6.91
CA ASN A 331 -9.59 30.45 -7.40
C ASN A 331 -10.47 29.24 -7.09
N LEU A 332 -11.22 29.21 -5.98
CA LEU A 332 -12.21 28.17 -5.70
C LEU A 332 -13.37 28.19 -6.71
N GLU A 333 -13.85 29.40 -7.05
CA GLU A 333 -14.88 29.57 -8.09
C GLU A 333 -14.35 29.12 -9.46
N ASP A 334 -13.15 29.51 -9.82
CA ASP A 334 -12.48 29.09 -11.06
C ASP A 334 -12.33 27.56 -11.15
N LEU A 335 -11.93 26.91 -10.04
CA LEU A 335 -11.81 25.45 -9.99
C LEU A 335 -13.17 24.77 -10.14
N ARG A 336 -14.19 25.25 -9.44
CA ARG A 336 -15.56 24.72 -9.53
C ARG A 336 -16.08 24.80 -10.96
N ASN A 337 -15.98 25.96 -11.59
CA ASN A 337 -16.38 26.17 -12.97
C ASN A 337 -15.64 25.25 -13.94
N LEU A 338 -14.32 25.09 -13.78
CA LEU A 338 -13.50 24.20 -14.60
C LEU A 338 -13.95 22.74 -14.48
N LEU A 339 -14.23 22.26 -13.27
CA LEU A 339 -14.67 20.88 -13.05
C LEU A 339 -16.08 20.62 -13.58
N GLU A 340 -16.99 21.60 -13.45
CA GLU A 340 -18.35 21.55 -14.04
C GLU A 340 -18.30 21.47 -15.57
N GLU A 341 -17.50 22.36 -16.22
CA GLU A 341 -17.30 22.31 -17.67
C GLU A 341 -16.75 20.95 -18.14
N ARG A 342 -15.86 20.35 -17.37
CA ARG A 342 -15.32 19.02 -17.67
C ARG A 342 -16.36 17.94 -17.50
N LYS A 343 -17.20 18.00 -16.45
CA LYS A 343 -18.33 17.09 -16.25
C LYS A 343 -19.29 17.14 -17.42
N GLU A 344 -19.64 18.33 -17.91
CA GLU A 344 -20.51 18.49 -19.06
C GLU A 344 -19.93 17.90 -20.36
N LYS A 345 -18.61 18.03 -20.54
CA LYS A 345 -17.92 17.59 -21.77
C LYS A 345 -17.54 16.11 -21.78
N LEU A 346 -17.18 15.54 -20.63
CA LEU A 346 -16.54 14.23 -20.48
C LEU A 346 -17.37 13.24 -19.66
N GLY A 347 -18.32 13.74 -18.85
CA GLY A 347 -19.16 12.91 -17.99
C GLY A 347 -20.03 11.96 -18.79
N LYS A 348 -20.28 10.78 -18.25
CA LYS A 348 -21.21 9.79 -18.80
C LYS A 348 -22.46 9.73 -17.96
N GLU A 349 -23.60 9.42 -18.58
CA GLU A 349 -24.91 9.35 -17.89
C GLU A 349 -24.93 8.36 -16.71
N ASP A 350 -24.07 7.34 -16.72
CA ASP A 350 -24.00 6.29 -15.70
C ASP A 350 -22.91 6.52 -14.65
N GLU A 351 -22.17 7.64 -14.67
CA GLU A 351 -21.14 7.93 -13.67
C GLU A 351 -21.77 8.48 -12.38
N ASP A 352 -21.25 8.02 -11.23
CA ASP A 352 -21.63 8.53 -9.92
C ASP A 352 -21.33 10.05 -9.84
N GLU A 353 -22.30 10.85 -9.44
CA GLU A 353 -22.13 12.29 -9.28
C GLU A 353 -21.00 12.64 -8.30
N SER A 354 -20.79 11.83 -7.26
CA SER A 354 -19.69 12.00 -6.29
C SER A 354 -18.28 11.86 -6.89
N ALA A 355 -18.16 11.28 -8.08
CA ALA A 355 -16.89 11.15 -8.79
C ALA A 355 -16.41 12.44 -9.46
N TRP A 356 -17.21 13.52 -9.40
CA TRP A 356 -16.96 14.79 -10.08
C TRP A 356 -17.02 16.01 -9.12
N GLY A 357 -16.40 17.08 -9.55
CA GLY A 357 -16.55 18.38 -8.92
C GLY A 357 -15.61 18.62 -7.74
N LEU A 358 -15.86 19.70 -7.04
CA LEU A 358 -15.23 20.07 -5.78
C LEU A 358 -16.09 19.54 -4.63
N ASP A 359 -15.48 19.17 -3.51
CA ASP A 359 -16.19 18.77 -2.29
C ASP A 359 -16.94 19.97 -1.65
N GLU A 360 -17.78 19.69 -0.66
CA GLU A 360 -18.39 20.74 0.17
C GLU A 360 -17.32 21.34 1.06
N LEU A 361 -17.25 22.68 1.08
CA LEU A 361 -16.23 23.45 1.80
C LEU A 361 -16.86 24.10 3.05
N ASP A 362 -17.30 23.28 3.99
CA ASP A 362 -18.02 23.69 5.20
C ASP A 362 -17.13 23.77 6.47
N GLU A 363 -15.89 23.33 6.38
CA GLU A 363 -14.92 23.32 7.48
C GLU A 363 -13.61 24.03 7.10
N LEU A 364 -13.69 25.10 6.29
CA LEU A 364 -12.50 25.90 5.95
C LEU A 364 -12.02 26.70 7.15
N GLU A 365 -10.70 26.79 7.33
CA GLU A 365 -10.06 27.56 8.38
C GLU A 365 -9.66 28.96 7.85
N SER A 366 -9.68 30.00 8.71
CA SER A 366 -9.22 31.34 8.31
C SER A 366 -7.70 31.41 8.38
N GLU A 367 -7.09 32.14 7.45
CA GLU A 367 -5.62 32.37 7.41
C GLU A 367 -5.09 33.20 8.61
N ASP A 368 -5.97 33.86 9.40
CA ASP A 368 -5.63 35.00 10.28
C ASP A 368 -5.11 34.60 11.68
N GLU A 369 -5.04 33.34 12.08
CA GLU A 369 -4.78 33.02 13.51
C GLU A 369 -3.37 32.43 13.82
N ASP A 370 -2.55 32.01 12.84
CA ASP A 370 -1.32 31.26 13.14
C ASP A 370 -0.05 31.66 12.33
N GLU A 371 -0.03 32.79 11.59
CA GLU A 371 1.13 33.15 10.74
C GLU A 371 2.45 33.31 11.54
N GLU A 372 2.41 33.80 12.77
CA GLU A 372 3.62 34.00 13.59
C GLU A 372 4.18 32.67 14.16
N GLU A 373 3.31 31.73 14.56
CA GLU A 373 3.75 30.41 15.06
C GLU A 373 4.24 29.50 13.92
N GLU A 374 3.64 29.59 12.73
CA GLU A 374 4.08 28.81 11.56
C GLU A 374 5.42 29.28 10.98
N GLU A 375 5.74 30.59 11.03
CA GLU A 375 7.04 31.10 10.59
C GLU A 375 8.18 30.60 11.51
N GLU A 376 7.95 30.55 12.84
CA GLU A 376 8.93 30.02 13.80
C GLU A 376 9.08 28.50 13.66
N GLU A 377 7.99 27.72 13.52
CA GLU A 377 8.08 26.26 13.29
C GLU A 377 8.72 25.92 11.94
N GLU A 378 8.45 26.72 10.89
CA GLU A 378 9.06 26.50 9.57
C GLU A 378 10.54 26.90 9.51
N GLU A 379 11.00 27.92 10.27
CA GLU A 379 12.43 28.25 10.41
C GLU A 379 13.17 27.16 11.21
N ASP A 380 12.58 26.60 12.28
CA ASP A 380 13.13 25.50 13.04
C ASP A 380 13.18 24.19 12.19
N GLU A 381 12.14 23.89 11.38
CA GLU A 381 12.16 22.75 10.44
C GLU A 381 13.21 22.95 9.33
N ASP A 382 13.40 24.15 8.78
CA ASP A 382 14.43 24.43 7.77
C ASP A 382 15.86 24.34 8.36
N GLU A 383 16.10 24.68 9.64
CA GLU A 383 17.36 24.47 10.33
C GLU A 383 17.61 22.99 10.67
N GLU A 384 16.59 22.26 11.16
CA GLU A 384 16.68 20.80 11.35
C GLU A 384 16.87 20.05 10.04
N GLU A 385 16.32 20.55 8.91
CA GLU A 385 16.52 19.98 7.59
C GLU A 385 17.92 20.15 7.05
N ALA A 386 18.56 21.30 7.27
CA ALA A 386 19.95 21.54 6.88
C ALA A 386 20.90 20.57 7.62
N ASP A 387 20.62 20.31 8.90
CA ASP A 387 21.34 19.32 9.70
C ASP A 387 21.06 17.88 9.26
N GLN A 388 19.81 17.57 8.81
CA GLN A 388 19.44 16.26 8.29
C GLN A 388 20.01 15.97 6.90
N GLU A 389 20.08 16.95 6.00
CA GLU A 389 20.78 16.79 4.70
C GLU A 389 22.25 16.45 4.90
N GLU A 390 22.91 17.06 5.90
CA GLU A 390 24.29 16.72 6.24
C GLU A 390 24.42 15.31 6.85
N VAL A 391 23.42 14.86 7.60
CA VAL A 391 23.34 13.52 8.17
C VAL A 391 22.98 12.49 7.08
N GLU A 392 22.10 12.79 6.15
CA GLU A 392 21.74 11.90 5.02
C GLU A 392 22.91 11.75 4.04
N GLU A 393 23.63 12.83 3.70
CA GLU A 393 24.86 12.74 2.90
C GLU A 393 25.92 11.87 3.59
N LYS A 394 26.04 11.98 4.92
CA LYS A 394 26.95 11.13 5.69
C LYS A 394 26.47 9.69 5.74
N ALA A 395 25.17 9.43 5.88
CA ALA A 395 24.59 8.09 5.87
C ALA A 395 24.71 7.42 4.49
N GLU A 396 24.46 8.16 3.40
CA GLU A 396 24.69 7.64 2.04
C GLU A 396 26.16 7.32 1.77
N ARG A 397 27.09 8.13 2.29
CA ARG A 397 28.52 7.82 2.22
C ARG A 397 28.86 6.54 2.96
N VAL A 398 28.34 6.36 4.17
CA VAL A 398 28.56 5.14 4.97
C VAL A 398 27.98 3.91 4.28
N VAL A 399 26.80 3.99 3.67
CA VAL A 399 26.20 2.89 2.90
C VAL A 399 27.03 2.57 1.66
N LYS A 400 27.46 3.58 0.89
CA LYS A 400 28.32 3.40 -0.28
C LYS A 400 29.70 2.83 0.09
N ASP A 401 30.27 3.25 1.21
CA ASP A 401 31.55 2.73 1.70
C ASP A 401 31.39 1.29 2.23
N ALA A 402 30.26 0.93 2.85
CA ALA A 402 29.95 -0.44 3.26
C ALA A 402 29.74 -1.37 2.05
N GLU A 403 29.00 -0.93 1.04
CA GLU A 403 28.82 -1.69 -0.22
C GLU A 403 30.16 -1.86 -0.97
N ARG A 404 31.04 -0.88 -0.87
CA ARG A 404 32.37 -0.95 -1.46
C ARG A 404 33.28 -1.92 -0.71
N ALA A 405 33.19 -1.93 0.63
CA ALA A 405 33.92 -2.87 1.48
C ALA A 405 33.44 -4.32 1.30
N GLU A 406 32.12 -4.56 1.09
CA GLU A 406 31.59 -5.90 0.78
C GLU A 406 32.03 -6.39 -0.60
N ASN A 407 32.27 -5.50 -1.55
CA ASN A 407 32.73 -5.83 -2.90
C ASN A 407 34.25 -5.92 -3.06
N GLU A 408 35.03 -5.41 -2.11
CA GLU A 408 36.46 -5.64 -2.06
C GLU A 408 36.74 -7.09 -1.63
N LYS A 409 37.26 -7.89 -2.54
CA LYS A 409 37.77 -9.22 -2.23
C LYS A 409 38.86 -9.08 -1.17
N VAL A 410 38.52 -9.46 0.07
CA VAL A 410 39.54 -9.60 1.12
C VAL A 410 40.55 -10.62 0.61
N ALA A 411 41.73 -10.15 0.24
CA ALA A 411 42.86 -11.02 -0.01
C ALA A 411 43.18 -11.67 1.34
N GLN A 412 42.73 -12.91 1.54
CA GLN A 412 43.19 -13.71 2.68
C GLN A 412 44.68 -13.97 2.47
N GLU A 413 45.52 -13.20 3.14
CA GLU A 413 46.89 -13.66 3.38
C GLU A 413 46.81 -14.94 4.22
N PRO A 414 47.43 -16.03 3.78
CA PRO A 414 47.41 -17.27 4.53
C PRO A 414 48.06 -17.02 5.88
N ASP A 415 47.28 -17.09 6.96
CA ASP A 415 47.76 -16.92 8.31
C ASP A 415 48.60 -18.15 8.69
N SER A 416 49.91 -18.04 8.49
CA SER A 416 50.90 -19.10 8.76
C SER A 416 50.85 -19.68 10.19
N LYS A 417 50.20 -18.97 11.11
CA LYS A 417 50.00 -19.43 12.50
C LYS A 417 48.85 -20.43 12.64
N ILE A 418 47.82 -20.34 11.80
CA ILE A 418 46.70 -21.29 11.82
C ILE A 418 47.17 -22.62 11.26
N ASP A 419 47.94 -22.63 10.17
CA ASP A 419 48.51 -23.86 9.60
C ASP A 419 49.54 -24.53 10.55
N GLU A 420 50.29 -23.77 11.32
CA GLU A 420 51.21 -24.29 12.33
C GLU A 420 50.48 -24.88 13.56
N LEU A 421 49.32 -24.34 13.94
CA LEU A 421 48.47 -24.88 15.00
C LEU A 421 47.73 -26.13 14.53
N ALA A 422 47.23 -26.17 13.29
CA ALA A 422 46.60 -27.32 12.71
C ALA A 422 47.54 -28.53 12.57
N SER A 423 48.83 -28.25 12.18
CA SER A 423 49.85 -29.29 12.11
C SER A 423 50.28 -29.80 13.49
N LYS A 424 50.31 -28.96 14.53
CA LYS A 424 50.57 -29.34 15.92
C LYS A 424 49.43 -30.18 16.52
N LEU A 425 48.18 -29.86 16.23
CA LEU A 425 46.99 -30.67 16.62
C LEU A 425 46.95 -32.02 15.95
N ALA A 426 47.28 -32.12 14.68
CA ALA A 426 47.36 -33.38 13.96
C ALA A 426 48.51 -34.31 14.46
N ALA A 427 49.59 -33.70 15.02
CA ALA A 427 50.71 -34.49 15.55
C ALA A 427 50.49 -34.96 17.00
N THR A 428 49.46 -34.53 17.71
CA THR A 428 49.18 -34.91 19.10
C THR A 428 48.15 -36.03 19.25
N GLY A 429 47.53 -36.50 18.15
CA GLY A 429 46.75 -37.71 18.15
C GLY A 429 45.51 -37.74 19.08
N LEU A 430 44.84 -36.58 19.28
CA LEU A 430 43.56 -36.47 19.99
C LEU A 430 42.44 -36.09 19.04
#